data_40ad74e14a04b89c08c8ffcd3f1c8c1d
#
_entry.id   40ad74e14a04b89c08c8ffcd3f1c8c1d
#
_cell.length_a   1.000
_cell.length_b   1.000
_cell.length_c   1.000
_cell.angle_alpha   90.00
_cell.angle_beta   90.00
_cell.angle_gamma   90.00
#
_symmetry.space_group_name_H-M   'P 1'
#
loop_
_entity.id
_entity.type
_entity.pdbx_description
1 polymer ?
#
loop_
_entity_poly.entity_id
_entity_poly.type
_entity_poly.pdbx_seq_one_letter_code
_entity_poly.pdbx_strand_id
1 'polypeptide(L)'
;MKQRLLYTFLFVVTLSWANAQIPAGYYDAAVGKSGEELRTALYQIVNDHTAVSYSDLWNCYRSTDVMPSGKVWDIYSDVPGGTAAYYYDFGTDQCGNYTQEGSCYNREHTVPQSWFGDATPMKTDLFHVYPTDGWVNNKRGNLPYGTVSSPTWTSTNGSKLGPCNYPGCSGTVFEPINAYKGDLARSYFYMTVCYKDKNLGQTSESMFSGSQLVGWAQQMMVDWHNADPVSEKEIDRNQVIYSQIQHNRNPFIDCPELVDFLFGSRVGEAWYPTCFEWDSDTTDITDTTDITDTTDAIRDDAVTIPTCRLYPNPASDAVTIESDHIIYMVEIFDVAGRLLQRHNGLNERTVGIGITDLKSGYYFVKITIGNTTSVVTFVRR
;
A
#
# COMPACT_ATOMS: atom_id res chain seq x y z
N MET A 1 -32.21 -37.19 -43.22
CA MET A 1 -31.26 -36.13 -42.83
C MET A 1 -31.29 -35.94 -41.32
N LYS A 2 -30.26 -36.38 -40.60
CA LYS A 2 -30.18 -36.22 -39.14
C LYS A 2 -29.36 -34.98 -38.83
N GLN A 3 -30.01 -33.93 -38.31
CA GLN A 3 -29.37 -32.73 -37.80
C GLN A 3 -28.59 -33.07 -36.49
N ARG A 4 -27.29 -32.88 -36.49
CA ARG A 4 -26.45 -32.93 -35.30
C ARG A 4 -26.44 -31.55 -34.67
N LEU A 5 -27.04 -31.43 -33.50
CA LEU A 5 -26.93 -30.21 -32.64
C LEU A 5 -25.52 -30.21 -32.02
N LEU A 6 -24.71 -29.23 -32.38
CA LEU A 6 -23.41 -28.95 -31.76
C LEU A 6 -23.66 -28.07 -30.52
N TYR A 7 -23.48 -28.64 -29.33
CA TYR A 7 -23.45 -27.86 -28.09
C TYR A 7 -22.05 -27.32 -27.91
N THR A 8 -21.90 -26.00 -28.09
CA THR A 8 -20.67 -25.27 -27.72
C THR A 8 -20.74 -24.99 -26.22
N PHE A 9 -19.96 -25.70 -25.44
CA PHE A 9 -19.76 -25.40 -24.03
C PHE A 9 -18.86 -24.14 -23.91
N LEU A 10 -19.46 -23.01 -23.53
CA LEU A 10 -18.72 -21.81 -23.18
C LEU A 10 -18.15 -22.01 -21.77
N PHE A 11 -16.85 -22.30 -21.70
CA PHE A 11 -16.14 -22.35 -20.42
C PHE A 11 -15.91 -20.90 -19.95
N VAL A 12 -16.77 -20.41 -19.06
CA VAL A 12 -16.53 -19.14 -18.36
C VAL A 12 -15.47 -19.43 -17.30
N VAL A 13 -14.23 -19.10 -17.60
CA VAL A 13 -13.17 -19.04 -16.59
C VAL A 13 -13.44 -17.82 -15.75
N THR A 14 -14.08 -17.99 -14.60
CA THR A 14 -14.10 -16.97 -13.56
C THR A 14 -12.70 -16.90 -12.98
N LEU A 15 -11.90 -15.91 -13.39
CA LEU A 15 -10.72 -15.52 -12.62
C LEU A 15 -11.26 -14.93 -11.30
N SER A 16 -11.27 -15.74 -10.27
CA SER A 16 -11.36 -15.24 -8.91
C SER A 16 -10.05 -14.50 -8.63
N TRP A 17 -10.10 -13.19 -8.65
CA TRP A 17 -9.06 -12.36 -8.05
C TRP A 17 -9.07 -12.71 -6.56
N ALA A 18 -8.06 -13.44 -6.12
CA ALA A 18 -7.83 -13.62 -4.69
C ALA A 18 -7.48 -12.22 -4.15
N ASN A 19 -8.44 -11.56 -3.51
CA ASN A 19 -8.15 -10.37 -2.74
C ASN A 19 -6.98 -10.71 -1.79
N ALA A 20 -5.93 -9.91 -1.82
CA ALA A 20 -4.80 -10.03 -0.91
C ALA A 20 -5.35 -9.82 0.51
N GLN A 21 -5.65 -10.91 1.20
CA GLN A 21 -6.24 -10.87 2.53
C GLN A 21 -5.13 -10.91 3.57
N ILE A 22 -5.14 -9.94 4.47
CA ILE A 22 -4.29 -9.96 5.67
C ILE A 22 -4.66 -11.23 6.45
N PRO A 23 -3.71 -12.10 6.84
CA PRO A 23 -4.02 -13.27 7.62
C PRO A 23 -4.68 -12.90 8.95
N ALA A 24 -5.70 -13.66 9.36
CA ALA A 24 -6.39 -13.44 10.62
C ALA A 24 -5.36 -13.44 11.78
N GLY A 25 -5.45 -12.45 12.65
CA GLY A 25 -4.57 -12.31 13.82
C GLY A 25 -3.16 -11.80 13.51
N TYR A 26 -2.81 -11.49 12.24
CA TYR A 26 -1.44 -11.12 11.88
C TYR A 26 -0.93 -9.89 12.64
N TYR A 27 -1.78 -8.90 12.89
CA TYR A 27 -1.44 -7.66 13.59
C TYR A 27 -2.04 -7.54 14.98
N ASP A 28 -2.68 -8.58 15.57
CA ASP A 28 -3.37 -8.51 16.85
C ASP A 28 -2.47 -8.01 17.98
N ALA A 29 -1.19 -8.43 17.99
CA ALA A 29 -0.23 -8.00 19.00
C ALA A 29 0.07 -6.48 18.99
N ALA A 30 -0.30 -5.77 17.92
CA ALA A 30 -0.12 -4.33 17.78
C ALA A 30 -1.39 -3.53 18.16
N VAL A 31 -2.55 -4.17 18.20
CA VAL A 31 -3.84 -3.52 18.51
C VAL A 31 -3.82 -2.89 19.91
N GLY A 32 -4.36 -1.68 20.02
CA GLY A 32 -4.42 -0.90 21.28
C GLY A 32 -3.09 -0.32 21.74
N LYS A 33 -1.99 -0.55 21.00
CA LYS A 33 -0.68 0.01 21.34
C LYS A 33 -0.47 1.38 20.71
N SER A 34 0.46 2.16 21.29
CA SER A 34 0.79 3.53 20.83
C SER A 34 2.29 3.77 20.82
N GLY A 35 2.74 4.74 20.03
CA GLY A 35 4.11 5.24 20.02
C GLY A 35 5.16 4.12 19.88
N GLU A 36 6.13 4.06 20.79
CA GLU A 36 7.22 3.08 20.72
C GLU A 36 6.77 1.63 21.06
N GLU A 37 5.67 1.46 21.80
CA GLU A 37 5.08 0.13 22.01
C GLU A 37 4.45 -0.41 20.74
N LEU A 38 3.73 0.43 19.99
CA LEU A 38 3.19 0.09 18.68
C LEU A 38 4.31 -0.25 17.68
N ARG A 39 5.34 0.59 17.61
CA ARG A 39 6.51 0.33 16.77
C ARG A 39 7.21 -0.97 17.11
N THR A 40 7.32 -1.28 18.40
CA THR A 40 7.95 -2.53 18.89
C THR A 40 7.10 -3.75 18.57
N ALA A 41 5.77 -3.68 18.72
CA ALA A 41 4.88 -4.77 18.37
C ALA A 41 4.94 -5.07 16.85
N LEU A 42 4.87 -4.04 16.02
CA LEU A 42 5.02 -4.19 14.57
C LEU A 42 6.40 -4.77 14.20
N TYR A 43 7.48 -4.30 14.84
CA TYR A 43 8.82 -4.89 14.68
C TYR A 43 8.81 -6.39 14.94
N GLN A 44 8.23 -6.83 16.06
CA GLN A 44 8.16 -8.25 16.43
C GLN A 44 7.37 -9.09 15.41
N ILE A 45 6.38 -8.49 14.74
CA ILE A 45 5.56 -9.15 13.72
C ILE A 45 6.34 -9.32 12.41
N VAL A 46 7.15 -8.33 11.99
CA VAL A 46 7.68 -8.29 10.63
C VAL A 46 9.18 -8.57 10.51
N ASN A 47 9.96 -8.58 11.61
CA ASN A 47 11.42 -8.67 11.57
C ASN A 47 11.97 -10.08 11.32
N ASP A 48 11.23 -11.12 11.66
CA ASP A 48 11.66 -12.53 11.49
C ASP A 48 11.16 -13.07 10.14
N HIS A 49 11.75 -12.54 9.07
CA HIS A 49 11.39 -12.92 7.73
C HIS A 49 12.49 -13.78 7.06
N THR A 50 12.09 -14.55 6.07
CA THR A 50 13.02 -15.36 5.27
C THR A 50 13.86 -14.45 4.36
N ALA A 51 15.15 -14.37 4.62
CA ALA A 51 16.07 -13.66 3.75
C ALA A 51 16.31 -14.45 2.45
N VAL A 52 16.24 -13.76 1.31
CA VAL A 52 16.63 -14.32 0.01
C VAL A 52 18.11 -14.03 -0.29
N SER A 53 18.72 -14.81 -1.21
CA SER A 53 20.06 -14.47 -1.66
C SER A 53 20.04 -13.27 -2.62
N TYR A 54 21.15 -12.54 -2.70
CA TYR A 54 21.25 -11.40 -3.62
C TYR A 54 21.07 -11.80 -5.10
N SER A 55 21.48 -13.00 -5.48
CA SER A 55 21.25 -13.56 -6.82
C SER A 55 19.80 -13.93 -7.07
N ASP A 56 19.07 -14.38 -6.05
CA ASP A 56 17.68 -14.81 -6.19
C ASP A 56 16.70 -13.65 -6.37
N LEU A 57 17.09 -12.43 -6.04
CA LEU A 57 16.27 -11.23 -6.30
C LEU A 57 15.80 -11.17 -7.77
N TRP A 58 16.64 -11.60 -8.72
CA TRP A 58 16.27 -11.68 -10.14
C TRP A 58 15.08 -12.62 -10.41
N ASN A 59 14.99 -13.71 -9.66
CA ASN A 59 13.88 -14.66 -9.78
C ASN A 59 12.64 -14.13 -9.05
N CYS A 60 12.82 -13.50 -7.90
CA CYS A 60 11.72 -12.92 -7.13
C CYS A 60 10.93 -11.88 -7.97
N TYR A 61 11.62 -11.01 -8.71
CA TYR A 61 10.99 -9.99 -9.55
C TYR A 61 10.03 -10.55 -10.61
N ARG A 62 10.21 -11.82 -11.01
CA ARG A 62 9.29 -12.49 -11.95
C ARG A 62 7.89 -12.69 -11.40
N SER A 63 7.71 -12.58 -10.10
CA SER A 63 6.41 -12.68 -9.43
C SER A 63 6.01 -11.41 -8.70
N THR A 64 6.97 -10.61 -8.22
CA THR A 64 6.70 -9.41 -7.43
C THR A 64 6.56 -8.14 -8.27
N ASP A 65 7.29 -8.05 -9.38
CA ASP A 65 7.43 -6.81 -10.16
C ASP A 65 7.21 -7.07 -11.67
N VAL A 66 6.08 -7.70 -11.99
CA VAL A 66 5.67 -8.02 -13.36
C VAL A 66 4.50 -7.15 -13.81
N MET A 67 4.65 -6.49 -14.96
CA MET A 67 3.56 -5.74 -15.59
C MET A 67 2.50 -6.69 -16.19
N PRO A 68 1.27 -6.23 -16.42
CA PRO A 68 0.26 -7.03 -17.16
C PRO A 68 0.73 -7.49 -18.55
N SER A 69 1.68 -6.79 -19.14
CA SER A 69 2.33 -7.15 -20.42
C SER A 69 3.36 -8.28 -20.31
N GLY A 70 3.68 -8.75 -19.09
CA GLY A 70 4.75 -9.72 -18.83
C GLY A 70 6.16 -9.12 -18.76
N LYS A 71 6.30 -7.81 -18.91
CA LYS A 71 7.56 -7.08 -18.79
C LYS A 71 7.90 -6.78 -17.33
N VAL A 72 9.15 -6.40 -17.07
CA VAL A 72 9.60 -5.92 -15.75
C VAL A 72 8.87 -4.63 -15.40
N TRP A 73 8.33 -4.56 -14.20
CA TRP A 73 7.75 -3.34 -13.67
C TRP A 73 8.84 -2.49 -13.01
N ASP A 74 9.44 -1.63 -13.81
CA ASP A 74 10.55 -0.76 -13.42
C ASP A 74 10.01 0.62 -13.01
N ILE A 75 10.11 0.95 -11.73
CA ILE A 75 9.58 2.22 -11.16
C ILE A 75 10.34 3.47 -11.65
N TYR A 76 11.50 3.32 -12.32
CA TYR A 76 12.27 4.43 -12.87
C TYR A 76 12.10 4.62 -14.37
N SER A 77 11.41 3.71 -15.04
CA SER A 77 11.07 3.85 -16.46
C SER A 77 9.57 3.88 -16.73
N ASP A 78 8.76 3.28 -15.86
CA ASP A 78 7.31 3.24 -16.02
C ASP A 78 6.67 4.62 -15.95
N VAL A 79 5.58 4.79 -16.71
CA VAL A 79 4.73 5.98 -16.75
C VAL A 79 3.29 5.53 -16.55
N PRO A 80 2.78 5.46 -15.30
CA PRO A 80 1.43 5.01 -15.01
C PRO A 80 0.37 5.78 -15.81
N GLY A 81 -0.49 5.06 -16.52
CA GLY A 81 -1.49 5.64 -17.42
C GLY A 81 -0.94 6.18 -18.75
N GLY A 82 0.37 6.06 -19.01
CA GLY A 82 1.05 6.48 -20.22
C GLY A 82 1.79 5.34 -20.92
N THR A 83 2.81 5.69 -21.69
CA THR A 83 3.70 4.74 -22.37
C THR A 83 5.13 5.03 -21.95
N ALA A 84 5.81 4.04 -21.38
CA ALA A 84 7.23 4.13 -21.09
C ALA A 84 8.06 4.18 -22.39
N ALA A 85 9.22 4.83 -22.32
CA ALA A 85 10.11 4.94 -23.48
C ALA A 85 10.71 3.57 -23.89
N TYR A 86 10.81 2.64 -22.95
CA TYR A 86 11.34 1.28 -23.13
C TYR A 86 10.80 0.35 -22.04
N TYR A 87 10.94 -0.95 -22.26
CA TYR A 87 10.55 -2.02 -21.32
C TYR A 87 11.64 -3.08 -21.33
N TYR A 88 11.73 -3.85 -20.23
CA TYR A 88 12.69 -4.92 -20.06
C TYR A 88 12.04 -6.30 -20.01
N ASP A 89 12.76 -7.29 -20.54
CA ASP A 89 12.42 -8.71 -20.45
C ASP A 89 13.19 -9.38 -19.31
N PHE A 90 12.48 -10.19 -18.52
CA PHE A 90 13.12 -10.95 -17.47
C PHE A 90 14.15 -11.94 -18.01
N GLY A 91 15.33 -11.94 -17.40
CA GLY A 91 16.40 -12.87 -17.69
C GLY A 91 17.34 -12.45 -18.83
N THR A 92 16.87 -11.68 -19.81
CA THR A 92 17.69 -11.18 -20.92
C THR A 92 18.29 -9.82 -20.67
N ASP A 93 17.52 -8.91 -20.04
CA ASP A 93 17.89 -7.51 -19.91
C ASP A 93 18.45 -7.16 -18.52
N GLN A 94 18.84 -8.18 -17.75
CA GLN A 94 19.56 -8.01 -16.48
C GLN A 94 20.94 -7.42 -16.70
N CYS A 95 21.29 -6.39 -15.95
CA CYS A 95 22.58 -5.75 -16.17
C CYS A 95 23.70 -6.01 -15.15
N GLY A 96 24.92 -5.95 -15.71
CA GLY A 96 26.14 -5.50 -15.07
C GLY A 96 26.70 -4.23 -15.70
N ASN A 97 26.46 -3.95 -16.97
CA ASN A 97 26.98 -2.76 -17.67
C ASN A 97 25.86 -2.02 -18.40
N TYR A 98 25.87 -0.70 -18.25
CA TYR A 98 24.92 0.21 -18.88
C TYR A 98 25.65 1.50 -19.30
N THR A 99 25.19 2.13 -20.38
CA THR A 99 25.77 3.37 -20.91
C THR A 99 24.73 4.49 -21.04
N GLN A 100 23.45 4.15 -20.98
CA GLN A 100 22.33 5.07 -21.09
C GLN A 100 21.05 4.43 -20.52
N GLU A 101 19.99 5.20 -20.39
CA GLU A 101 18.63 4.68 -20.12
C GLU A 101 18.21 3.68 -21.19
N GLY A 102 17.45 2.66 -20.80
CA GLY A 102 17.03 1.59 -21.70
C GLY A 102 18.08 0.52 -21.98
N SER A 103 19.26 0.57 -21.34
CA SER A 103 20.31 -0.44 -21.55
C SER A 103 19.98 -1.77 -20.90
N CYS A 104 19.57 -1.75 -19.65
CA CYS A 104 19.26 -2.94 -18.84
C CYS A 104 18.67 -2.54 -17.49
N TYR A 105 18.00 -3.47 -16.79
CA TYR A 105 17.54 -3.23 -15.42
C TYR A 105 18.47 -3.83 -14.37
N ASN A 106 18.51 -3.18 -13.20
CA ASN A 106 19.31 -3.59 -12.06
C ASN A 106 18.44 -3.67 -10.78
N ARG A 107 19.07 -3.97 -9.65
CA ARG A 107 18.46 -3.99 -8.32
C ARG A 107 18.71 -2.65 -7.65
N GLU A 108 17.66 -1.87 -7.49
CA GLU A 108 17.67 -0.61 -6.78
C GLU A 108 17.43 -0.83 -5.30
N HIS A 109 18.31 -0.34 -4.46
CA HIS A 109 18.11 -0.22 -3.03
C HIS A 109 17.54 1.17 -2.74
N THR A 110 16.24 1.28 -2.54
CA THR A 110 15.57 2.57 -2.27
C THR A 110 16.15 3.22 -1.00
N VAL A 111 16.46 2.44 0.02
CA VAL A 111 17.40 2.82 1.09
C VAL A 111 18.78 2.32 0.68
N PRO A 112 19.72 3.20 0.32
CA PRO A 112 21.05 2.81 -0.17
C PRO A 112 21.76 1.84 0.77
N GLN A 113 22.32 0.78 0.20
CA GLN A 113 22.98 -0.25 1.00
C GLN A 113 24.18 0.29 1.81
N SER A 114 24.85 1.34 1.34
CA SER A 114 25.90 2.02 2.08
C SER A 114 25.42 2.67 3.38
N TRP A 115 24.13 3.01 3.48
CA TRP A 115 23.57 3.64 4.67
C TRP A 115 23.43 2.66 5.85
N PHE A 116 23.44 1.35 5.58
CA PHE A 116 23.40 0.29 6.58
C PHE A 116 24.57 -0.71 6.47
N GLY A 117 25.66 -0.31 5.79
CA GLY A 117 26.89 -1.10 5.70
C GLY A 117 26.76 -2.41 4.94
N ASP A 118 25.92 -2.47 3.90
CA ASP A 118 25.66 -3.66 3.08
C ASP A 118 25.18 -4.90 3.86
N ALA A 119 24.64 -4.70 5.05
CA ALA A 119 24.26 -5.80 5.94
C ALA A 119 23.01 -6.56 5.45
N THR A 120 23.05 -7.88 5.61
CA THR A 120 21.86 -8.74 5.43
C THR A 120 21.08 -8.81 6.76
N PRO A 121 19.74 -9.05 6.73
CA PRO A 121 18.90 -9.29 5.56
C PRO A 121 18.50 -8.02 4.78
N MET A 122 18.76 -6.81 5.29
CA MET A 122 18.39 -5.54 4.65
C MET A 122 18.76 -5.50 3.16
N LYS A 123 19.97 -5.96 2.81
CA LYS A 123 20.48 -5.94 1.43
C LYS A 123 19.62 -6.70 0.42
N THR A 124 18.78 -7.59 0.88
CA THR A 124 17.97 -8.45 0.00
C THR A 124 16.48 -8.40 0.30
N ASP A 125 16.06 -7.44 1.12
CA ASP A 125 14.65 -7.28 1.48
C ASP A 125 13.87 -6.62 0.35
N LEU A 126 12.93 -7.39 -0.20
CA LEU A 126 12.10 -6.98 -1.33
C LEU A 126 11.22 -5.76 -1.03
N PHE A 127 10.92 -5.44 0.24
CA PHE A 127 10.12 -4.27 0.57
C PHE A 127 10.83 -2.93 0.33
N HIS A 128 12.14 -2.97 0.04
CA HIS A 128 12.86 -1.77 -0.38
C HIS A 128 13.82 -2.01 -1.55
N VAL A 129 13.89 -3.24 -2.10
CA VAL A 129 14.73 -3.55 -3.26
C VAL A 129 13.85 -3.83 -4.46
N TYR A 130 13.97 -3.00 -5.51
CA TYR A 130 13.15 -3.02 -6.71
C TYR A 130 13.98 -3.23 -7.98
N PRO A 131 13.41 -3.82 -9.04
CA PRO A 131 14.04 -3.75 -10.36
C PRO A 131 13.88 -2.34 -10.92
N THR A 132 14.96 -1.75 -11.41
CA THR A 132 14.95 -0.42 -12.01
C THR A 132 15.96 -0.31 -13.14
N ASP A 133 15.76 0.61 -14.07
CA ASP A 133 16.77 0.99 -15.05
C ASP A 133 18.14 1.21 -14.39
N GLY A 134 19.16 0.53 -14.93
CA GLY A 134 20.51 0.55 -14.35
C GLY A 134 21.20 1.92 -14.45
N TRP A 135 20.91 2.69 -15.50
CA TRP A 135 21.46 4.03 -15.67
C TRP A 135 20.82 5.03 -14.73
N VAL A 136 19.49 5.02 -14.59
CA VAL A 136 18.75 5.89 -13.66
C VAL A 136 19.14 5.56 -12.22
N ASN A 137 19.22 4.27 -11.87
CA ASN A 137 19.75 3.80 -10.59
C ASN A 137 21.17 4.36 -10.32
N ASN A 138 22.07 4.29 -11.30
CA ASN A 138 23.41 4.86 -11.16
C ASN A 138 23.38 6.40 -11.01
N LYS A 139 22.49 7.08 -11.72
CA LYS A 139 22.30 8.54 -11.58
C LYS A 139 21.82 8.91 -10.19
N ARG A 140 20.90 8.13 -9.62
CA ARG A 140 20.46 8.30 -8.26
C ARG A 140 21.60 7.99 -7.28
N GLY A 141 22.36 6.92 -7.48
CA GLY A 141 23.46 6.51 -6.61
C GLY A 141 23.01 6.35 -5.16
N ASN A 142 23.73 6.95 -4.21
CA ASN A 142 23.40 6.94 -2.79
C ASN A 142 22.71 8.24 -2.33
N LEU A 143 22.28 9.08 -3.26
CA LEU A 143 21.61 10.35 -2.93
C LEU A 143 20.29 10.11 -2.18
N PRO A 144 19.93 10.96 -1.22
CA PRO A 144 18.63 10.91 -0.59
C PRO A 144 17.52 11.22 -1.61
N TYR A 145 16.32 10.77 -1.30
CA TYR A 145 15.14 11.26 -1.99
C TYR A 145 14.81 12.69 -1.53
N GLY A 146 14.19 13.46 -2.42
CA GLY A 146 13.79 14.83 -2.13
C GLY A 146 12.90 15.40 -3.22
N THR A 147 12.51 16.67 -3.09
CA THR A 147 11.82 17.42 -4.13
C THR A 147 12.79 18.36 -4.83
N VAL A 148 12.67 18.50 -6.16
CA VAL A 148 13.60 19.25 -7.02
C VAL A 148 12.85 20.30 -7.81
N SER A 149 13.16 21.58 -7.59
CA SER A 149 12.57 22.69 -8.37
C SER A 149 13.37 23.03 -9.63
N SER A 150 14.69 22.79 -9.62
CA SER A 150 15.61 23.13 -10.71
C SER A 150 16.46 21.93 -11.06
N PRO A 151 15.95 21.00 -11.89
CA PRO A 151 16.65 19.76 -12.18
C PRO A 151 17.93 20.02 -13.00
N THR A 152 19.02 19.37 -12.59
CA THR A 152 20.27 19.30 -13.35
C THR A 152 20.27 18.13 -14.33
N TRP A 153 19.38 17.15 -14.10
CA TRP A 153 19.12 16.01 -14.97
C TRP A 153 17.69 15.52 -14.77
N THR A 154 17.11 15.00 -15.85
CA THR A 154 15.76 14.42 -15.85
C THR A 154 15.78 13.13 -16.67
N SER A 155 15.21 12.05 -16.15
CA SER A 155 15.05 10.77 -16.84
C SER A 155 13.91 10.82 -17.85
N THR A 156 13.81 9.80 -18.70
CA THR A 156 12.74 9.69 -19.70
C THR A 156 11.35 9.55 -19.09
N ASN A 157 11.21 8.98 -17.87
CA ASN A 157 9.94 8.93 -17.18
C ASN A 157 9.61 10.20 -16.37
N GLY A 158 10.55 11.14 -16.25
CA GLY A 158 10.36 12.40 -15.56
C GLY A 158 10.93 12.47 -14.13
N SER A 159 11.63 11.43 -13.67
CA SER A 159 12.41 11.49 -12.42
C SER A 159 13.56 12.47 -12.55
N LYS A 160 13.97 13.13 -11.45
CA LYS A 160 14.87 14.29 -11.50
C LYS A 160 16.03 14.17 -10.53
N LEU A 161 17.16 14.79 -10.90
CA LEU A 161 18.25 15.13 -9.99
C LEU A 161 18.38 16.65 -9.90
N GLY A 162 18.68 17.16 -8.73
CA GLY A 162 18.94 18.58 -8.53
C GLY A 162 19.01 18.98 -7.06
N PRO A 163 19.18 20.27 -6.80
CA PRO A 163 19.14 20.80 -5.43
C PRO A 163 17.78 20.53 -4.77
N CYS A 164 17.84 20.09 -3.51
CA CYS A 164 16.62 19.88 -2.72
C CYS A 164 15.94 21.21 -2.42
N ASN A 165 14.61 21.26 -2.56
CA ASN A 165 13.79 22.40 -2.20
C ASN A 165 12.72 22.08 -1.14
N TYR A 166 12.74 20.87 -0.58
CA TYR A 166 11.87 20.54 0.55
C TYR A 166 12.36 21.23 1.82
N PRO A 167 11.48 21.78 2.68
CA PRO A 167 11.89 22.48 3.92
C PRO A 167 12.76 21.59 4.83
N GLY A 168 13.92 22.09 5.24
CA GLY A 168 14.87 21.36 6.09
C GLY A 168 15.80 20.39 5.35
N CYS A 169 15.58 20.17 4.08
CA CYS A 169 16.45 19.39 3.21
C CYS A 169 17.51 20.28 2.55
N SER A 170 18.67 19.73 2.20
CA SER A 170 19.75 20.43 1.51
C SER A 170 20.57 19.49 0.64
N GLY A 171 21.39 20.04 -0.24
CA GLY A 171 22.23 19.26 -1.14
C GLY A 171 21.49 18.73 -2.37
N THR A 172 22.13 17.83 -3.09
CA THR A 172 21.55 17.18 -4.27
C THR A 172 20.70 15.98 -3.84
N VAL A 173 19.52 15.84 -4.44
CA VAL A 173 18.57 14.77 -4.17
C VAL A 173 18.06 14.16 -5.47
N PHE A 174 17.47 12.98 -5.37
CA PHE A 174 16.71 12.36 -6.45
C PHE A 174 15.20 12.48 -6.15
N GLU A 175 14.43 12.97 -7.11
CA GLU A 175 12.98 13.04 -7.06
C GLU A 175 12.38 12.02 -8.03
N PRO A 176 11.73 10.94 -7.55
CA PRO A 176 10.95 10.05 -8.41
C PRO A 176 9.69 10.74 -8.93
N ILE A 177 9.06 10.18 -9.95
CA ILE A 177 7.74 10.67 -10.39
C ILE A 177 6.69 10.52 -9.29
N ASN A 178 5.65 11.35 -9.33
CA ASN A 178 4.64 11.40 -8.26
C ASN A 178 3.95 10.07 -8.00
N ALA A 179 3.75 9.26 -9.04
CA ALA A 179 3.04 7.99 -8.95
C ALA A 179 3.81 6.85 -8.23
N TYR A 180 5.04 7.10 -7.80
CA TYR A 180 5.85 6.15 -7.01
C TYR A 180 6.37 6.74 -5.71
N LYS A 181 5.96 7.96 -5.37
CA LYS A 181 6.40 8.61 -4.13
C LYS A 181 5.86 7.90 -2.90
N GLY A 182 4.59 7.48 -2.94
CA GLY A 182 3.95 6.72 -1.88
C GLY A 182 4.57 5.33 -1.68
N ASP A 183 4.83 4.59 -2.77
CA ASP A 183 5.51 3.29 -2.74
C ASP A 183 6.85 3.39 -2.00
N LEU A 184 7.65 4.42 -2.34
CA LEU A 184 8.95 4.66 -1.75
C LEU A 184 8.83 5.11 -0.28
N ALA A 185 7.85 5.94 0.05
CA ALA A 185 7.59 6.35 1.43
C ALA A 185 7.25 5.14 2.31
N ARG A 186 6.37 4.26 1.84
CA ARG A 186 6.00 3.02 2.55
C ARG A 186 7.17 2.02 2.68
N SER A 187 8.10 2.02 1.71
CA SER A 187 9.36 1.29 1.83
C SER A 187 10.24 1.85 2.95
N TYR A 188 10.34 3.16 3.08
CA TYR A 188 11.11 3.82 4.14
C TYR A 188 10.49 3.60 5.52
N PHE A 189 9.18 3.73 5.66
CA PHE A 189 8.47 3.43 6.91
C PHE A 189 8.64 1.97 7.33
N TYR A 190 8.55 1.03 6.38
CA TYR A 190 8.83 -0.38 6.64
C TYR A 190 10.24 -0.57 7.20
N MET A 191 11.25 0.04 6.60
CA MET A 191 12.63 -0.06 7.06
C MET A 191 12.80 0.45 8.50
N THR A 192 12.10 1.52 8.90
CA THR A 192 12.15 2.03 10.29
C THR A 192 11.58 1.04 11.30
N VAL A 193 10.64 0.21 10.89
CA VAL A 193 9.96 -0.76 11.76
C VAL A 193 10.67 -2.10 11.71
N CYS A 194 10.83 -2.70 10.53
CA CYS A 194 11.44 -4.02 10.36
C CYS A 194 12.89 -4.07 10.87
N TYR A 195 13.59 -2.96 10.80
CA TYR A 195 14.99 -2.83 11.23
C TYR A 195 15.18 -1.83 12.38
N LYS A 196 14.19 -1.82 13.29
CA LYS A 196 14.17 -0.96 14.47
C LYS A 196 15.44 -1.04 15.32
N ASP A 197 16.06 -2.21 15.38
CA ASP A 197 17.27 -2.50 16.17
C ASP A 197 18.58 -2.26 15.40
N LYS A 198 18.52 -1.78 14.16
CA LYS A 198 19.67 -1.55 13.28
C LYS A 198 19.96 -0.07 13.11
N ASN A 199 21.18 0.24 12.67
CA ASN A 199 21.56 1.59 12.29
C ASN A 199 21.49 1.75 10.76
N LEU A 200 20.49 2.49 10.30
CA LEU A 200 20.28 2.85 8.88
C LEU A 200 20.95 4.19 8.52
N GLY A 201 21.54 4.87 9.50
CA GLY A 201 22.14 6.19 9.36
C GLY A 201 23.67 6.18 9.45
N GLN A 202 24.36 5.23 8.77
CA GLN A 202 25.81 5.10 8.89
C GLN A 202 26.60 6.10 8.03
N THR A 203 25.95 6.83 7.13
CA THR A 203 26.55 7.87 6.29
C THR A 203 25.89 9.22 6.49
N SER A 204 26.59 10.30 6.18
CA SER A 204 26.10 11.68 6.34
C SER A 204 24.95 12.03 5.37
N GLU A 205 24.85 11.29 4.26
CA GLU A 205 23.79 11.47 3.25
C GLU A 205 22.50 10.75 3.63
N SER A 206 22.51 9.91 4.68
CA SER A 206 21.36 9.12 5.08
C SER A 206 20.19 10.00 5.55
N MET A 207 19.00 9.60 5.16
CA MET A 207 17.74 10.16 5.68
C MET A 207 17.38 9.61 7.06
N PHE A 208 18.24 8.79 7.67
CA PHE A 208 18.03 8.16 8.98
C PHE A 208 19.02 8.66 10.03
N SER A 209 18.57 8.64 11.29
CA SER A 209 19.38 8.74 12.49
C SER A 209 19.10 7.49 13.32
N GLY A 210 20.06 6.57 13.39
CA GLY A 210 19.78 5.21 13.86
C GLY A 210 18.81 4.49 12.94
N SER A 211 17.70 4.02 13.47
CA SER A 211 16.61 3.39 12.68
C SER A 211 15.41 4.32 12.44
N GLN A 212 15.50 5.60 12.75
CA GLN A 212 14.40 6.56 12.58
C GLN A 212 14.74 7.58 11.49
N LEU A 213 13.73 8.04 10.76
CA LEU A 213 13.89 9.12 9.80
C LEU A 213 14.24 10.43 10.53
N VAL A 214 15.11 11.23 9.93
CA VAL A 214 15.34 12.61 10.39
C VAL A 214 14.10 13.47 10.10
N GLY A 215 13.89 14.53 10.87
CA GLY A 215 12.61 15.27 10.89
C GLY A 215 12.09 15.72 9.53
N TRP A 216 12.96 16.32 8.68
CA TRP A 216 12.53 16.75 7.34
C TRP A 216 12.16 15.56 6.43
N ALA A 217 12.91 14.46 6.54
CA ALA A 217 12.66 13.27 5.74
C ALA A 217 11.37 12.57 6.16
N GLN A 218 11.11 12.48 7.48
CA GLN A 218 9.86 11.93 7.99
C GLN A 218 8.67 12.72 7.46
N GLN A 219 8.68 14.03 7.57
CA GLN A 219 7.58 14.87 7.10
C GLN A 219 7.37 14.72 5.59
N MET A 220 8.45 14.73 4.80
CA MET A 220 8.36 14.54 3.36
C MET A 220 7.77 13.17 2.98
N MET A 221 8.19 12.10 3.67
CA MET A 221 7.65 10.76 3.42
C MET A 221 6.17 10.67 3.81
N VAL A 222 5.72 11.34 4.87
CA VAL A 222 4.31 11.45 5.21
C VAL A 222 3.54 12.19 4.13
N ASP A 223 4.06 13.32 3.63
CA ASP A 223 3.43 14.07 2.54
C ASP A 223 3.33 13.23 1.25
N TRP A 224 4.37 12.46 0.92
CA TRP A 224 4.38 11.57 -0.23
C TRP A 224 3.38 10.42 -0.09
N HIS A 225 3.32 9.79 1.07
CA HIS A 225 2.36 8.75 1.38
C HIS A 225 0.90 9.23 1.21
N ASN A 226 0.61 10.43 1.72
CA ASN A 226 -0.73 11.00 1.63
C ASN A 226 -1.11 11.43 0.19
N ALA A 227 -0.12 11.85 -0.60
CA ALA A 227 -0.34 12.29 -1.98
C ALA A 227 -0.46 11.12 -2.98
N ASP A 228 0.11 9.96 -2.64
CA ASP A 228 0.16 8.76 -3.48
C ASP A 228 -0.30 7.53 -2.67
N PRO A 229 -1.63 7.29 -2.62
CA PRO A 229 -2.22 6.19 -1.86
C PRO A 229 -1.76 4.82 -2.35
N VAL A 230 -1.91 3.80 -1.49
CA VAL A 230 -1.57 2.41 -1.82
C VAL A 230 -2.26 1.97 -3.11
N SER A 231 -1.46 1.46 -4.03
CA SER A 231 -1.89 0.95 -5.33
C SER A 231 -2.16 -0.57 -5.30
N GLU A 232 -2.94 -1.06 -6.27
CA GLU A 232 -3.14 -2.52 -6.44
C GLU A 232 -1.81 -3.25 -6.65
N LYS A 233 -0.85 -2.65 -7.37
CA LYS A 233 0.51 -3.19 -7.54
C LYS A 233 1.20 -3.45 -6.19
N GLU A 234 1.11 -2.52 -5.26
CA GLU A 234 1.72 -2.69 -3.93
C GLU A 234 1.02 -3.79 -3.14
N ILE A 235 -0.31 -3.85 -3.19
CA ILE A 235 -1.11 -4.89 -2.54
C ILE A 235 -0.73 -6.27 -3.06
N ASP A 236 -0.69 -6.45 -4.38
CA ASP A 236 -0.32 -7.72 -5.01
C ASP A 236 1.14 -8.09 -4.68
N ARG A 237 2.05 -7.11 -4.75
CA ARG A 237 3.46 -7.30 -4.42
C ARG A 237 3.64 -7.74 -2.97
N ASN A 238 2.98 -7.07 -2.03
CA ASN A 238 2.98 -7.41 -0.60
C ASN A 238 2.46 -8.84 -0.37
N GLN A 239 1.38 -9.22 -1.05
CA GLN A 239 0.82 -10.56 -0.97
C GLN A 239 1.76 -11.64 -1.51
N VAL A 240 2.43 -11.40 -2.64
CA VAL A 240 3.39 -12.34 -3.23
C VAL A 240 4.63 -12.49 -2.33
N ILE A 241 5.17 -11.39 -1.83
CA ILE A 241 6.32 -11.41 -0.90
C ILE A 241 5.96 -12.24 0.34
N TYR A 242 4.78 -12.02 0.91
CA TYR A 242 4.32 -12.77 2.07
C TYR A 242 4.12 -14.26 1.77
N SER A 243 3.32 -14.59 0.76
CA SER A 243 2.88 -15.97 0.55
C SER A 243 3.95 -16.88 -0.05
N GLN A 244 4.93 -16.33 -0.78
CA GLN A 244 5.85 -17.12 -1.59
C GLN A 244 7.34 -16.92 -1.27
N ILE A 245 7.73 -15.82 -0.61
CA ILE A 245 9.14 -15.45 -0.57
C ILE A 245 9.65 -15.17 0.84
N GLN A 246 9.26 -14.04 1.46
CA GLN A 246 9.81 -13.59 2.74
C GLN A 246 8.97 -13.97 3.94
N HIS A 247 7.70 -14.25 3.75
CA HIS A 247 6.72 -14.61 4.77
C HIS A 247 6.42 -13.53 5.80
N ASN A 248 6.74 -12.28 5.48
CA ASN A 248 6.32 -11.09 6.21
C ASN A 248 5.59 -10.11 5.29
N ARG A 249 4.97 -9.09 5.87
CA ARG A 249 4.17 -8.09 5.16
C ARG A 249 4.68 -6.68 5.48
N ASN A 250 4.45 -5.75 4.58
CA ASN A 250 4.64 -4.33 4.87
C ASN A 250 3.37 -3.77 5.51
N PRO A 251 3.39 -3.43 6.81
CA PRO A 251 2.20 -2.96 7.52
C PRO A 251 1.65 -1.63 6.96
N PHE A 252 2.47 -0.82 6.32
CA PHE A 252 2.06 0.47 5.74
C PHE A 252 1.40 0.32 4.36
N ILE A 253 1.45 -0.87 3.77
CA ILE A 253 0.64 -1.25 2.60
C ILE A 253 -0.68 -1.86 3.07
N ASP A 254 -0.65 -2.74 4.07
CA ASP A 254 -1.84 -3.38 4.61
C ASP A 254 -2.76 -2.40 5.33
N CYS A 255 -2.17 -1.55 6.17
CA CYS A 255 -2.85 -0.58 7.02
C CYS A 255 -2.22 0.81 6.87
N PRO A 256 -2.53 1.54 5.78
CA PRO A 256 -1.90 2.83 5.48
C PRO A 256 -2.04 3.86 6.59
N GLU A 257 -3.12 3.81 7.37
CA GLU A 257 -3.35 4.69 8.51
C GLU A 257 -2.27 4.59 9.61
N LEU A 258 -1.51 3.49 9.67
CA LEU A 258 -0.39 3.34 10.62
C LEU A 258 0.66 4.45 10.49
N VAL A 259 0.76 5.07 9.30
CA VAL A 259 1.67 6.20 9.09
C VAL A 259 1.32 7.36 10.01
N ASP A 260 0.03 7.67 10.19
CA ASP A 260 -0.40 8.73 11.10
C ASP A 260 -0.09 8.42 12.56
N PHE A 261 -0.21 7.16 12.99
CA PHE A 261 0.03 6.77 14.38
C PHE A 261 1.51 6.69 14.76
N LEU A 262 2.39 6.48 13.78
CA LEU A 262 3.84 6.36 14.03
C LEU A 262 4.63 7.60 13.62
N PHE A 263 4.19 8.34 12.60
CA PHE A 263 4.96 9.42 11.97
C PHE A 263 4.15 10.71 11.74
N GLY A 264 2.83 10.65 11.82
CA GLY A 264 1.92 11.75 11.47
C GLY A 264 1.23 12.38 12.67
N SER A 265 -0.01 12.80 12.46
CA SER A 265 -0.78 13.62 13.40
C SER A 265 -1.30 12.86 14.63
N ARG A 266 -1.31 11.55 14.61
CA ARG A 266 -1.86 10.66 15.65
C ARG A 266 -0.77 9.96 16.50
N VAL A 267 0.46 10.45 16.44
CA VAL A 267 1.55 9.89 17.24
C VAL A 267 1.21 9.94 18.73
N GLY A 268 1.29 8.77 19.39
CA GLY A 268 0.94 8.62 20.81
C GLY A 268 -0.51 8.18 21.07
N GLU A 269 -1.38 8.18 20.07
CA GLU A 269 -2.70 7.56 20.17
C GLU A 269 -2.59 6.03 20.05
N ALA A 270 -3.49 5.31 20.73
CA ALA A 270 -3.59 3.87 20.60
C ALA A 270 -4.16 3.51 19.22
N TRP A 271 -3.48 2.56 18.55
CA TRP A 271 -3.91 2.11 17.24
C TRP A 271 -4.97 1.03 17.34
N TYR A 272 -6.13 1.30 16.78
CA TYR A 272 -7.20 0.33 16.54
C TYR A 272 -7.42 0.27 15.03
N PRO A 273 -7.16 -0.89 14.38
CA PRO A 273 -7.15 -1.00 12.93
C PRO A 273 -8.52 -0.77 12.31
N THR A 274 -8.51 -0.13 11.14
CA THR A 274 -9.66 -0.05 10.23
C THR A 274 -9.43 -0.85 8.94
N CYS A 275 -8.26 -1.44 8.79
CA CYS A 275 -7.80 -2.18 7.62
C CYS A 275 -8.14 -3.68 7.66
N PHE A 276 -8.51 -4.23 8.81
CA PHE A 276 -8.97 -5.60 9.02
C PHE A 276 -9.88 -5.69 10.26
N GLU A 277 -10.65 -6.78 10.36
CA GLU A 277 -11.42 -7.09 11.57
C GLU A 277 -10.50 -7.64 12.66
N TRP A 278 -10.65 -7.15 13.87
CA TRP A 278 -9.91 -7.62 15.06
C TRP A 278 -10.91 -7.90 16.19
N ASP A 279 -10.59 -8.89 17.01
CA ASP A 279 -11.44 -9.27 18.13
C ASP A 279 -11.28 -8.28 19.29
N SER A 280 -12.34 -7.52 19.57
CA SER A 280 -12.36 -6.55 20.67
C SER A 280 -12.51 -7.19 22.04
N ASP A 281 -12.82 -8.48 22.12
CA ASP A 281 -13.08 -9.18 23.39
C ASP A 281 -11.80 -9.63 24.14
N THR A 282 -10.61 -9.45 23.52
CA THR A 282 -9.36 -9.87 24.16
C THR A 282 -8.75 -8.86 25.14
N THR A 283 -9.38 -7.72 25.42
CA THR A 283 -8.84 -6.69 26.32
C THR A 283 -9.19 -6.85 27.79
N ASP A 284 -9.92 -7.92 28.19
CA ASP A 284 -10.27 -8.15 29.58
C ASP A 284 -9.61 -9.43 30.17
N ILE A 285 -8.26 -9.41 30.30
CA ILE A 285 -7.56 -10.34 31.15
C ILE A 285 -7.04 -9.57 32.41
N THR A 286 -7.96 -9.17 33.25
CA THR A 286 -7.69 -8.96 34.68
C THR A 286 -8.93 -9.32 35.49
N ASP A 287 -9.24 -10.60 35.62
CA ASP A 287 -9.69 -11.15 36.88
C ASP A 287 -9.51 -12.66 36.90
N THR A 288 -8.58 -13.13 37.74
CA THR A 288 -8.46 -14.52 38.13
C THR A 288 -9.36 -14.72 39.32
N THR A 289 -10.57 -15.24 39.13
CA THR A 289 -11.27 -16.14 40.04
C THR A 289 -12.65 -16.50 39.47
N ASP A 290 -12.81 -17.65 38.93
CA ASP A 290 -13.74 -18.73 39.27
C ASP A 290 -13.86 -19.72 38.11
N ILE A 291 -13.26 -20.87 38.33
CA ILE A 291 -13.55 -22.06 37.53
C ILE A 291 -14.71 -22.75 38.22
N THR A 292 -15.90 -22.73 37.64
CA THR A 292 -16.90 -23.82 37.63
C THR A 292 -18.05 -23.46 36.71
N ASP A 293 -18.22 -24.08 35.66
CA ASP A 293 -19.24 -25.05 35.27
C ASP A 293 -19.33 -25.20 33.74
N THR A 294 -19.33 -26.43 33.36
CA THR A 294 -19.50 -26.94 32.02
C THR A 294 -20.95 -26.80 31.58
N THR A 295 -21.16 -26.43 30.35
CA THR A 295 -22.01 -27.04 29.32
C THR A 295 -22.52 -26.05 28.26
N ASP A 296 -22.18 -26.40 27.03
CA ASP A 296 -23.01 -26.24 25.83
C ASP A 296 -23.53 -24.85 25.39
N ALA A 297 -23.01 -24.39 24.31
CA ALA A 297 -23.82 -24.23 23.08
C ALA A 297 -22.95 -23.64 21.96
N ILE A 298 -22.79 -24.39 20.91
CA ILE A 298 -22.43 -23.86 19.58
C ILE A 298 -23.48 -22.83 19.22
N ARG A 299 -23.14 -21.54 19.33
CA ARG A 299 -23.93 -20.47 18.71
C ARG A 299 -23.41 -20.26 17.30
N ASP A 300 -24.25 -20.61 16.37
CA ASP A 300 -24.18 -20.20 14.96
C ASP A 300 -24.40 -18.68 14.95
N ASP A 301 -23.32 -17.90 15.06
CA ASP A 301 -23.38 -16.45 14.88
C ASP A 301 -23.54 -16.18 13.39
N ALA A 302 -24.78 -15.98 13.00
CA ALA A 302 -25.14 -15.50 11.68
C ALA A 302 -24.41 -14.18 11.45
N VAL A 303 -23.53 -14.14 10.45
CA VAL A 303 -22.91 -12.92 9.94
C VAL A 303 -24.03 -11.95 9.59
N THR A 304 -24.26 -10.95 10.44
CA THR A 304 -25.23 -9.89 10.16
C THR A 304 -24.62 -8.96 9.13
N ILE A 305 -25.08 -9.08 7.88
CA ILE A 305 -24.74 -8.12 6.82
C ILE A 305 -25.29 -6.75 7.24
N PRO A 306 -24.47 -5.69 7.34
CA PRO A 306 -24.93 -4.36 7.70
C PRO A 306 -26.07 -3.92 6.78
N THR A 307 -27.17 -3.46 7.36
CA THR A 307 -28.28 -2.95 6.58
C THR A 307 -28.08 -1.46 6.28
N CYS A 308 -28.07 -1.12 4.98
CA CYS A 308 -28.03 0.26 4.51
C CYS A 308 -29.32 0.67 3.85
N ARG A 309 -29.76 1.88 4.14
CA ARG A 309 -30.89 2.53 3.45
C ARG A 309 -30.42 3.82 2.83
N LEU A 310 -30.84 4.08 1.60
CA LEU A 310 -30.61 5.33 0.89
C LEU A 310 -31.96 5.97 0.53
N TYR A 311 -32.13 7.22 0.93
CA TYR A 311 -33.32 7.99 0.63
C TYR A 311 -33.02 9.50 0.53
N PRO A 312 -33.90 10.26 -0.20
CA PRO A 312 -34.95 9.80 -1.07
C PRO A 312 -34.38 9.10 -2.31
N ASN A 313 -35.16 8.18 -2.89
CA ASN A 313 -34.83 7.58 -4.18
C ASN A 313 -36.14 7.45 -4.99
N PRO A 314 -36.34 8.21 -6.07
CA PRO A 314 -35.41 9.15 -6.72
C PRO A 314 -35.11 10.42 -5.91
N ALA A 315 -33.87 10.98 -6.11
CA ALA A 315 -33.37 12.17 -5.43
C ALA A 315 -33.11 13.32 -6.41
N SER A 316 -33.17 14.58 -5.92
CA SER A 316 -32.87 15.78 -6.71
C SER A 316 -31.59 16.47 -6.25
N ASP A 317 -31.45 16.78 -4.97
CA ASP A 317 -30.40 17.65 -4.44
C ASP A 317 -29.40 16.91 -3.54
N ALA A 318 -29.91 15.96 -2.76
CA ALA A 318 -29.10 15.16 -1.84
C ALA A 318 -29.72 13.79 -1.62
N VAL A 319 -28.88 12.85 -1.19
CA VAL A 319 -29.29 11.54 -0.66
C VAL A 319 -28.84 11.42 0.78
N THR A 320 -29.65 10.80 1.62
CA THR A 320 -29.28 10.40 2.97
C THR A 320 -29.03 8.91 2.98
N ILE A 321 -27.91 8.50 3.55
CA ILE A 321 -27.54 7.11 3.75
C ILE A 321 -27.58 6.85 5.25
N GLU A 322 -28.36 5.84 5.63
CA GLU A 322 -28.52 5.39 7.02
C GLU A 322 -28.09 3.94 7.14
N SER A 323 -27.30 3.63 8.18
CA SER A 323 -26.84 2.29 8.49
C SER A 323 -27.00 1.98 9.97
N ASP A 324 -27.17 0.71 10.29
CA ASP A 324 -27.11 0.19 11.67
C ASP A 324 -25.70 0.26 12.28
N HIS A 325 -24.66 0.46 11.44
CA HIS A 325 -23.25 0.61 11.82
C HIS A 325 -22.67 1.93 11.33
N ILE A 326 -21.45 2.26 11.78
CA ILE A 326 -20.76 3.50 11.41
C ILE A 326 -20.32 3.45 9.94
N ILE A 327 -20.66 4.49 9.18
CA ILE A 327 -20.25 4.70 7.79
C ILE A 327 -18.92 5.47 7.80
N TYR A 328 -17.91 4.92 7.16
CA TYR A 328 -16.57 5.51 7.08
C TYR A 328 -16.30 6.19 5.75
N MET A 329 -16.85 5.64 4.66
CA MET A 329 -16.66 6.16 3.31
C MET A 329 -17.89 5.93 2.45
N VAL A 330 -18.18 6.91 1.59
CA VAL A 330 -19.20 6.82 0.55
C VAL A 330 -18.59 7.19 -0.79
N GLU A 331 -18.76 6.33 -1.78
CA GLU A 331 -18.31 6.53 -3.16
C GLU A 331 -19.49 6.43 -4.11
N ILE A 332 -19.59 7.39 -5.05
CA ILE A 332 -20.65 7.43 -6.06
C ILE A 332 -20.05 7.19 -7.44
N PHE A 333 -20.61 6.20 -8.16
CA PHE A 333 -20.17 5.80 -9.49
C PHE A 333 -21.29 5.98 -10.51
N ASP A 334 -20.93 6.28 -11.76
CA ASP A 334 -21.86 6.22 -12.88
C ASP A 334 -22.07 4.77 -13.37
N VAL A 335 -22.98 4.59 -14.33
CA VAL A 335 -23.31 3.26 -14.91
C VAL A 335 -22.13 2.61 -15.66
N ALA A 336 -21.09 3.36 -15.98
CA ALA A 336 -19.85 2.85 -16.59
C ALA A 336 -18.80 2.48 -15.55
N GLY A 337 -19.11 2.59 -14.24
CA GLY A 337 -18.19 2.28 -13.14
C GLY A 337 -17.17 3.38 -12.86
N ARG A 338 -17.33 4.58 -13.44
CA ARG A 338 -16.42 5.70 -13.20
C ARG A 338 -16.79 6.37 -11.88
N LEU A 339 -15.81 6.52 -10.99
CA LEU A 339 -15.96 7.26 -9.74
C LEU A 339 -16.23 8.75 -10.01
N LEU A 340 -17.28 9.29 -9.41
CA LEU A 340 -17.71 10.68 -9.55
C LEU A 340 -17.52 11.50 -8.26
N GLN A 341 -17.81 10.88 -7.10
CA GLN A 341 -17.65 11.52 -5.79
C GLN A 341 -17.10 10.50 -4.79
N ARG A 342 -16.25 10.98 -3.86
CA ARG A 342 -15.76 10.20 -2.73
C ARG A 342 -15.78 11.06 -1.47
N HIS A 343 -16.39 10.55 -0.40
CA HIS A 343 -16.49 11.16 0.91
C HIS A 343 -15.86 10.23 1.94
N ASN A 344 -14.71 10.62 2.49
CA ASN A 344 -13.92 9.86 3.46
C ASN A 344 -14.09 10.43 4.86
N GLY A 345 -13.74 9.64 5.89
CA GLY A 345 -13.69 10.09 7.27
C GLY A 345 -15.06 10.40 7.89
N LEU A 346 -16.11 9.76 7.40
CA LEU A 346 -17.51 9.97 7.78
C LEU A 346 -17.71 9.34 9.13
N ASN A 347 -17.43 9.23 10.07
CA ASN A 347 -17.58 8.54 11.35
C ASN A 347 -19.02 8.64 11.93
N GLU A 348 -20.04 8.40 11.08
CA GLU A 348 -21.45 8.60 11.42
C GLU A 348 -22.32 7.44 10.90
N ARG A 349 -23.46 7.19 11.55
CA ARG A 349 -24.46 6.19 11.11
C ARG A 349 -25.45 6.74 10.07
N THR A 350 -25.52 8.06 9.95
CA THR A 350 -26.40 8.74 9.00
C THR A 350 -25.61 9.86 8.31
N VAL A 351 -25.48 9.77 6.99
CA VAL A 351 -24.67 10.67 6.17
C VAL A 351 -25.50 11.28 5.07
N GLY A 352 -25.49 12.62 4.97
CA GLY A 352 -26.10 13.36 3.86
C GLY A 352 -25.08 13.69 2.78
N ILE A 353 -25.33 13.29 1.53
CA ILE A 353 -24.47 13.57 0.38
C ILE A 353 -25.18 14.44 -0.63
N GLY A 354 -24.59 15.61 -0.95
CA GLY A 354 -25.06 16.49 -2.02
C GLY A 354 -24.81 15.86 -3.40
N ILE A 355 -25.83 15.90 -4.27
CA ILE A 355 -25.74 15.31 -5.60
C ILE A 355 -26.13 16.31 -6.72
N THR A 356 -26.14 17.59 -6.43
CA THR A 356 -26.53 18.66 -7.38
C THR A 356 -25.64 18.68 -8.62
N ASP A 357 -24.37 18.29 -8.49
CA ASP A 357 -23.38 18.28 -9.57
C ASP A 357 -23.50 17.05 -10.49
N LEU A 358 -24.32 16.07 -10.11
CA LEU A 358 -24.55 14.87 -10.93
C LEU A 358 -25.64 15.17 -11.99
N LYS A 359 -25.52 14.56 -13.15
CA LYS A 359 -26.56 14.61 -14.19
C LYS A 359 -27.74 13.70 -13.82
N SER A 360 -28.94 13.94 -14.40
CA SER A 360 -30.04 12.99 -14.25
C SER A 360 -29.64 11.62 -14.77
N GLY A 361 -29.89 10.56 -14.00
CA GLY A 361 -29.46 9.20 -14.36
C GLY A 361 -29.43 8.23 -13.17
N TYR A 362 -28.93 7.02 -13.44
CA TYR A 362 -28.73 5.96 -12.45
C TYR A 362 -27.29 6.01 -11.92
N TYR A 363 -27.16 5.77 -10.61
CA TYR A 363 -25.88 5.80 -9.90
C TYR A 363 -25.76 4.63 -8.94
N PHE A 364 -24.54 4.13 -8.79
CA PHE A 364 -24.15 3.17 -7.77
C PHE A 364 -23.49 3.90 -6.62
N VAL A 365 -23.83 3.53 -5.41
CA VAL A 365 -23.23 4.08 -4.18
C VAL A 365 -22.61 2.92 -3.43
N LYS A 366 -21.28 2.93 -3.33
CA LYS A 366 -20.52 2.01 -2.50
C LYS A 366 -20.35 2.67 -1.13
N ILE A 367 -20.78 1.97 -0.09
CA ILE A 367 -20.77 2.45 1.30
C ILE A 367 -19.84 1.53 2.07
N THR A 368 -18.79 2.08 2.65
CA THR A 368 -17.87 1.34 3.50
C THR A 368 -18.30 1.49 4.95
N ILE A 369 -18.58 0.37 5.60
CA ILE A 369 -19.08 0.25 6.96
C ILE A 369 -18.18 -0.74 7.69
N GLY A 370 -17.29 -0.25 8.56
CA GLY A 370 -16.23 -1.09 9.07
C GLY A 370 -15.40 -1.67 7.90
N ASN A 371 -15.23 -2.98 7.90
CA ASN A 371 -14.54 -3.73 6.85
C ASN A 371 -15.46 -4.29 5.77
N THR A 372 -16.75 -4.00 5.85
CA THR A 372 -17.73 -4.45 4.85
C THR A 372 -18.09 -3.32 3.90
N THR A 373 -18.45 -3.69 2.68
CA THR A 373 -19.00 -2.74 1.72
C THR A 373 -20.41 -3.14 1.35
N SER A 374 -21.31 -2.18 1.41
CA SER A 374 -22.66 -2.30 0.86
C SER A 374 -22.75 -1.48 -0.42
N VAL A 375 -23.43 -2.00 -1.43
CA VAL A 375 -23.71 -1.26 -2.67
C VAL A 375 -25.21 -1.06 -2.79
N VAL A 376 -25.62 0.20 -2.87
CA VAL A 376 -27.00 0.60 -3.12
C VAL A 376 -27.06 1.46 -4.39
N THR A 377 -28.25 1.63 -4.94
CA THR A 377 -28.45 2.43 -6.15
C THR A 377 -29.45 3.54 -5.92
N PHE A 378 -29.29 4.65 -6.63
CA PHE A 378 -30.31 5.69 -6.67
C PHE A 378 -30.47 6.28 -8.08
N VAL A 379 -31.59 6.93 -8.28
CA VAL A 379 -31.94 7.69 -9.50
C VAL A 379 -31.88 9.18 -9.16
N ARG A 380 -31.06 9.96 -9.86
CA ARG A 380 -31.11 11.41 -9.82
C ARG A 380 -32.09 11.93 -10.88
N ARG A 381 -33.03 12.77 -10.46
CA ARG A 381 -33.99 13.47 -11.32
C ARG A 381 -33.43 14.76 -11.91
#